data_cc5402110296c7a1c412ecec50558181
#
_entry.id   cc5402110296c7a1c412ecec50558181
#
_cell.length_a   1.000
_cell.length_b   1.000
_cell.length_c   1.000
_cell.angle_alpha   90.00
_cell.angle_beta   90.00
_cell.angle_gamma   90.00
#
_symmetry.space_group_name_H-M   'P 1'
#
loop_
_entity.id
_entity.type
_entity.pdbx_description
1 polymer ?
#
loop_
_entity_poly.entity_id
_entity_poly.type
_entity_poly.pdbx_seq_one_letter_code
_entity_poly.pdbx_strand_id
1 'polypeptide(L)'
;MYSCMNVYEGLPPRLYRSPSEIRSDMIQISKRIKENEEMLSVHNLLIEMIPTWAEQSPDRWIPELEETVAEAEEALENLKRLQYALSELASELEEVKCLMQT
;
A
#
# COMPACT_ATOMS: atom_id res chain seq x y z
N MET A 1 7.13 13.58 26.09
CA MET A 1 7.90 13.76 25.72
C MET A 1 8.34 14.23 25.70
N TYR A 2 8.55 14.12 25.81
CA TYR A 2 9.02 15.06 25.53
C TYR A 2 8.24 15.63 24.75
N SER A 3 7.69 16.35 25.40
CA SER A 3 7.08 16.98 24.42
C SER A 3 7.73 16.42 23.32
N CYS A 4 6.94 15.97 22.52
CA CYS A 4 7.48 15.59 21.30
C CYS A 4 8.43 16.64 20.83
N MET A 5 8.29 17.82 21.26
CA MET A 5 9.21 18.88 20.91
C MET A 5 10.62 18.57 21.37
N ASN A 6 10.75 18.06 22.57
CA ASN A 6 12.08 17.71 23.07
C ASN A 6 12.72 16.59 22.27
N VAL A 7 11.91 15.71 21.73
CA VAL A 7 12.44 14.65 20.89
C VAL A 7 13.11 15.23 19.66
N TYR A 8 12.54 16.29 19.13
CA TYR A 8 13.02 16.85 17.87
C TYR A 8 14.04 17.96 18.02
N GLU A 9 14.20 18.48 19.23
CA GLU A 9 15.23 19.46 19.46
C GLU A 9 16.57 18.84 19.16
N GLY A 10 17.38 19.48 18.41
CA GLY A 10 18.69 18.97 18.05
C GLY A 10 18.69 18.00 16.89
N LEU A 11 17.51 17.65 16.36
CA LEU A 11 17.45 16.82 15.19
C LEU A 11 17.44 17.66 13.93
N PRO A 12 17.95 17.11 12.81
CA PRO A 12 17.94 17.85 11.55
C PRO A 12 16.52 18.25 11.15
N PRO A 13 16.32 19.47 10.64
CA PRO A 13 15.00 19.92 10.21
C PRO A 13 14.33 19.01 9.17
N ARG A 14 15.13 18.30 8.38
CA ARG A 14 14.57 17.40 7.37
C ARG A 14 13.75 16.26 7.95
N LEU A 15 13.87 16.00 9.25
CA LEU A 15 13.03 15.00 9.90
C LEU A 15 11.61 15.48 10.06
N TYR A 16 11.43 16.79 9.89
CA TYR A 16 10.09 17.35 9.83
C TYR A 16 9.79 17.59 8.36
N ARG A 17 9.14 16.66 7.75
CA ARG A 17 8.76 16.86 6.36
C ARG A 17 7.67 17.91 6.27
N SER A 18 7.69 18.70 5.20
CA SER A 18 6.66 19.69 4.98
C SER A 18 5.33 19.01 4.66
N PRO A 19 4.20 19.67 4.97
CA PRO A 19 2.90 19.11 4.56
C PRO A 19 2.82 18.81 3.07
N SER A 20 3.49 19.62 2.26
CA SER A 20 3.52 19.42 0.80
C SER A 20 4.19 18.11 0.43
N GLU A 21 5.32 17.79 1.07
CA GLU A 21 6.03 16.54 0.81
C GLU A 21 5.21 15.34 1.26
N ILE A 22 4.58 15.44 2.42
CA ILE A 22 3.75 14.36 2.94
C ILE A 22 2.56 14.10 2.01
N ARG A 23 1.91 15.16 1.54
CA ARG A 23 0.79 15.03 0.61
C ARG A 23 1.23 14.39 -0.71
N SER A 24 2.41 14.77 -1.19
CA SER A 24 2.96 14.18 -2.41
C SER A 24 3.17 12.68 -2.26
N ASP A 25 3.73 12.25 -1.13
CA ASP A 25 3.92 10.83 -0.84
C ASP A 25 2.58 10.11 -0.72
N MET A 26 1.60 10.75 -0.09
CA MET A 26 0.25 10.17 0.03
C MET A 26 -0.39 9.97 -1.34
N ILE A 27 -0.22 10.91 -2.24
CA ILE A 27 -0.74 10.81 -3.60
C ILE A 27 -0.09 9.63 -4.33
N GLN A 28 1.23 9.47 -4.19
CA GLN A 28 1.93 8.38 -4.83
C GLN A 28 1.52 7.02 -4.28
N ILE A 29 1.35 6.93 -2.97
CA ILE A 29 0.91 5.68 -2.34
C ILE A 29 -0.53 5.36 -2.74
N SER A 30 -1.39 6.36 -2.78
CA SER A 30 -2.78 6.18 -3.24
C SER A 30 -2.83 5.65 -4.67
N LYS A 31 -1.94 6.13 -5.52
CA LYS A 31 -1.84 5.65 -6.89
C LYS A 31 -1.42 4.18 -6.94
N ARG A 32 -0.45 3.81 -6.11
CA ARG A 32 -0.01 2.41 -6.03
C ARG A 32 -1.09 1.49 -5.49
N ILE A 33 -1.86 1.98 -4.52
CA ILE A 33 -3.01 1.25 -3.98
C ILE A 33 -3.98 0.94 -5.11
N LYS A 34 -4.31 1.93 -5.90
CA LYS A 34 -5.24 1.76 -7.02
C LYS A 34 -4.71 0.74 -8.03
N GLU A 35 -3.43 0.82 -8.37
CA GLU A 35 -2.80 -0.11 -9.30
C GLU A 35 -2.86 -1.55 -8.77
N ASN A 36 -2.59 -1.72 -7.47
CA ASN A 36 -2.66 -3.04 -6.85
C ASN A 36 -4.08 -3.57 -6.79
N GLU A 37 -5.06 -2.71 -6.55
CA GLU A 37 -6.47 -3.10 -6.56
C GLU A 37 -6.91 -3.57 -7.93
N GLU A 38 -6.47 -2.87 -8.98
CA GLU A 38 -6.78 -3.26 -10.35
C GLU A 38 -6.13 -4.61 -10.70
N MET A 39 -4.88 -4.80 -10.31
CA MET A 39 -4.16 -6.04 -10.53
C MET A 39 -4.84 -7.21 -9.80
N LEU A 40 -5.21 -6.98 -8.54
CA LEU A 40 -5.90 -7.98 -7.74
C LEU A 40 -7.24 -8.35 -8.37
N SER A 41 -7.94 -7.38 -8.92
CA SER A 41 -9.21 -7.62 -9.61
C SER A 41 -9.03 -8.56 -10.80
N VAL A 42 -7.97 -8.34 -11.59
CA VAL A 42 -7.66 -9.20 -12.72
C VAL A 42 -7.32 -10.62 -12.26
N HIS A 43 -6.49 -10.74 -11.21
CA HIS A 43 -6.12 -12.05 -10.68
C HIS A 43 -7.34 -12.79 -10.15
N ASN A 44 -8.25 -12.11 -9.46
CA ASN A 44 -9.46 -12.72 -8.95
C ASN A 44 -10.36 -13.22 -10.07
N LEU A 45 -10.43 -12.48 -11.17
CA LEU A 45 -11.17 -12.91 -12.33
C LEU A 45 -10.58 -14.19 -12.91
N LEU A 46 -9.27 -14.26 -13.05
CA LEU A 46 -8.60 -15.46 -13.55
C LEU A 46 -8.80 -16.65 -12.61
N ILE A 47 -8.77 -16.42 -11.31
CA ILE A 47 -9.01 -17.49 -10.33
C ILE A 47 -10.41 -18.08 -10.50
N GLU A 48 -11.38 -17.26 -10.89
CA GLU A 48 -12.73 -17.75 -11.17
C GLU A 48 -12.82 -18.52 -12.48
N MET A 49 -12.06 -18.12 -13.48
CA MET A 49 -12.16 -18.69 -14.83
C MET A 49 -11.30 -19.94 -15.05
N ILE A 50 -10.09 -19.95 -14.47
CA ILE A 50 -9.15 -21.05 -14.69
C ILE A 50 -9.69 -22.43 -14.30
N PRO A 51 -10.45 -22.61 -13.22
CA PRO A 51 -10.99 -23.93 -12.90
C PRO A 51 -11.79 -24.55 -14.02
N THR A 52 -12.55 -23.75 -14.74
CA THR A 52 -13.32 -24.23 -15.89
C THR A 52 -12.40 -24.72 -17.01
N TRP A 53 -11.32 -23.98 -17.26
CA TRP A 53 -10.33 -24.37 -18.27
C TRP A 53 -9.53 -25.60 -17.84
N ALA A 54 -9.27 -25.72 -16.54
CA ALA A 54 -8.53 -26.84 -16.00
C ALA A 54 -9.28 -28.16 -16.12
N GLU A 55 -10.60 -28.13 -16.24
CA GLU A 55 -11.38 -29.34 -16.47
C GLU A 55 -11.00 -30.00 -17.80
N GLN A 56 -10.62 -29.20 -18.79
CA GLN A 56 -10.26 -29.68 -20.12
C GLN A 56 -8.77 -29.97 -20.25
N SER A 57 -7.92 -29.22 -19.56
CA SER A 57 -6.48 -29.33 -19.66
C SER A 57 -5.83 -29.09 -18.30
N PRO A 58 -5.99 -30.04 -17.35
CA PRO A 58 -5.50 -29.83 -15.99
C PRO A 58 -3.97 -29.63 -15.92
N ASP A 59 -3.23 -30.34 -16.74
CA ASP A 59 -1.76 -30.23 -16.71
C ASP A 59 -1.27 -28.84 -17.06
N ARG A 60 -2.04 -28.11 -17.86
CA ARG A 60 -1.69 -26.75 -18.25
C ARG A 60 -2.19 -25.74 -17.23
N TRP A 61 -3.42 -25.88 -16.76
CA TRP A 61 -4.09 -24.82 -16.03
C TRP A 61 -3.98 -24.90 -14.52
N ILE A 62 -3.71 -26.08 -13.95
CA ILE A 62 -3.52 -26.19 -12.50
C ILE A 62 -2.29 -25.42 -12.04
N PRO A 63 -1.11 -25.54 -12.70
CA PRO A 63 0.02 -24.69 -12.32
C PRO A 63 -0.25 -23.21 -12.48
N GLU A 64 -0.99 -22.80 -13.52
CA GLU A 64 -1.36 -21.42 -13.73
C GLU A 64 -2.26 -20.90 -12.60
N LEU A 65 -3.18 -21.74 -12.16
CA LEU A 65 -4.06 -21.39 -11.06
C LEU A 65 -3.26 -21.16 -9.77
N GLU A 66 -2.34 -22.08 -9.48
CA GLU A 66 -1.50 -21.96 -8.27
C GLU A 66 -0.67 -20.69 -8.31
N GLU A 67 -0.08 -20.38 -9.45
CA GLU A 67 0.72 -19.17 -9.62
C GLU A 67 -0.15 -17.93 -9.49
N THR A 68 -1.33 -17.94 -10.09
CA THR A 68 -2.25 -16.79 -10.02
C THR A 68 -2.71 -16.54 -8.60
N VAL A 69 -3.00 -17.60 -7.85
CA VAL A 69 -3.38 -17.48 -6.44
C VAL A 69 -2.23 -16.87 -5.63
N ALA A 70 -1.02 -17.35 -5.86
CA ALA A 70 0.16 -16.81 -5.15
C ALA A 70 0.37 -15.33 -5.45
N GLU A 71 0.21 -14.94 -6.71
CA GLU A 71 0.33 -13.54 -7.11
C GLU A 71 -0.78 -12.69 -6.50
N ALA A 72 -2.00 -13.21 -6.40
CA ALA A 72 -3.10 -12.51 -5.77
C ALA A 72 -2.84 -12.31 -4.28
N GLU A 73 -2.30 -13.32 -3.61
CA GLU A 73 -1.96 -13.21 -2.20
C GLU A 73 -0.87 -12.17 -1.98
N GLU A 74 0.13 -12.14 -2.84
CA GLU A 74 1.19 -11.14 -2.77
C GLU A 74 0.64 -9.73 -3.01
N ALA A 75 -0.24 -9.57 -3.99
CA ALA A 75 -0.86 -8.28 -4.27
C ALA A 75 -1.69 -7.80 -3.07
N LEU A 76 -2.40 -8.71 -2.42
CA LEU A 76 -3.19 -8.38 -1.24
C LEU A 76 -2.30 -7.94 -0.08
N GLU A 77 -1.18 -8.63 0.11
CA GLU A 77 -0.23 -8.26 1.15
C GLU A 77 0.38 -6.89 0.88
N ASN A 78 0.74 -6.62 -0.37
CA ASN A 78 1.26 -5.31 -0.76
C ASN A 78 0.21 -4.23 -0.53
N LEU A 79 -1.05 -4.52 -0.82
CA LEU A 79 -2.14 -3.58 -0.62
C LEU A 79 -2.26 -3.21 0.86
N LYS A 80 -2.18 -4.19 1.74
CA LYS A 80 -2.24 -3.95 3.18
C LYS A 80 -1.09 -3.06 3.65
N ARG A 81 0.11 -3.31 3.15
CA ARG A 81 1.29 -2.51 3.49
C ARG A 81 1.13 -1.08 3.01
N LEU A 82 0.62 -0.90 1.81
CA LEU A 82 0.42 0.44 1.26
C LEU A 82 -0.65 1.20 2.03
N GLN A 83 -1.73 0.53 2.41
CA GLN A 83 -2.78 1.14 3.21
C GLN A 83 -2.27 1.55 4.58
N TYR A 84 -1.43 0.72 5.18
CA TYR A 84 -0.80 1.05 6.45
C TYR A 84 0.11 2.27 6.31
N ALA A 85 0.93 2.29 5.26
CA ALA A 85 1.82 3.42 5.01
C ALA A 85 1.04 4.71 4.80
N LEU A 86 -0.08 4.65 4.09
CA LEU A 86 -0.93 5.81 3.88
C LEU A 86 -1.49 6.32 5.20
N SER A 87 -1.92 5.41 6.07
CA SER A 87 -2.43 5.75 7.39
C SER A 87 -1.35 6.45 8.24
N GLU A 88 -0.12 5.94 8.17
CA GLU A 88 0.99 6.55 8.89
C GLU A 88 1.28 7.98 8.39
N LEU A 89 1.23 8.17 7.08
CA LEU A 89 1.45 9.48 6.50
C LEU A 89 0.32 10.45 6.88
N ALA A 90 -0.89 9.97 6.93
CA ALA A 90 -2.02 10.80 7.35
C ALA A 90 -1.84 11.27 8.80
N SER A 91 -1.37 10.38 9.68
CA SER A 91 -1.08 10.72 11.07
C SER A 91 0.06 11.73 11.16
N GLU A 92 1.10 11.52 10.36
CA GLU A 92 2.23 12.45 10.32
C GLU A 92 1.79 13.83 9.86
N LEU A 93 0.91 13.88 8.86
CA LEU A 93 0.40 15.16 8.34
C LEU A 93 -0.37 15.90 9.42
N GLU A 94 -1.20 15.21 10.18
CA GLU A 94 -1.95 15.83 11.27
C GLU A 94 -1.03 16.37 12.35
N GLU A 95 0.03 15.62 12.69
CA GLU A 95 1.02 16.06 13.65
C GLU A 95 1.71 17.34 13.21
N VAL A 96 2.15 17.37 11.96
CA VAL A 96 2.84 18.55 11.41
C VAL A 96 1.91 19.73 11.39
N LYS A 97 0.65 19.55 11.03
CA LYS A 97 -0.33 20.63 11.03
C LYS A 97 -0.52 21.21 12.42
N CYS A 98 -0.58 20.33 13.44
CA CYS A 98 -0.70 20.79 14.82
C CYS A 98 0.50 21.62 15.25
N LEU A 99 1.70 21.20 14.87
CA LEU A 99 2.92 21.92 15.19
C LEU A 99 2.97 23.28 14.50
N MET A 100 2.45 23.36 13.28
CA MET A 100 2.47 24.61 12.53
C MET A 100 1.44 25.63 13.05
N GLN A 101 0.41 25.15 13.74
CA GLN A 101 -0.63 26.03 14.29
C GLN A 101 -0.26 26.62 15.63
N THR A 102 0.77 26.12 16.26
CA THR A 102 1.25 26.67 17.52
C THR A 102 2.38 27.65 17.28
#